data_0216953c00d001ba21a53310f3a00aa8
#
_entry.id   0216953c00d001ba21a53310f3a00aa8
#
_cell.length_a   1.000
_cell.length_b   1.000
_cell.length_c   1.000
_cell.angle_alpha   90.00
_cell.angle_beta   90.00
_cell.angle_gamma   90.00
#
_symmetry.space_group_name_H-M   'P 1'
#
loop_
_entity.id
_entity.type
_entity.pdbx_description
1 polymer ?
#
loop_
_entity_poly.entity_id
_entity_poly.type
_entity_poly.pdbx_seq_one_letter_code
_entity_poly.pdbx_strand_id
1 'polypeptide(L)'
;TPMNSSAASDVYKRQTVRSSKKDLGIRIFIDDELVVDQWNSLRHWDSGISKRLLAEKFYDMRIEYVEHIDWAEVTVGWKLINDQLLDNAISLAKESDLVILVVGSNNALEEELHDRTSISLLPEQHQLIKSVYKVNKNIVLVLINGSPVSIEWEADNIPAILEAWYPGQEGGKAIADIIFGDHNPSVKLPITFYKNDEQLLDFYDYDITKGRTYMYLKEKSLFPFGYGL
;
A
#
# COMPACT_ATOMS: atom_id res chain seq x y z
N THR A 1 -8.64 25.83 14.36
CA THR A 1 -8.93 25.28 15.69
C THR A 1 -7.66 24.63 16.21
N PRO A 2 -7.18 25.01 17.41
CA PRO A 2 -5.99 24.39 17.97
C PRO A 2 -6.25 22.92 18.28
N MET A 3 -5.29 22.07 17.93
CA MET A 3 -5.29 20.64 18.20
C MET A 3 -4.26 20.34 19.27
N ASN A 4 -4.61 19.52 20.24
CA ASN A 4 -3.69 18.97 21.23
C ASN A 4 -3.61 17.46 21.06
N SER A 5 -2.41 16.92 21.01
CA SER A 5 -2.15 15.48 20.95
C SER A 5 -1.31 15.07 22.17
N SER A 6 -1.79 14.11 22.91
CA SER A 6 -1.04 13.53 24.05
C SER A 6 0.07 12.56 23.63
N ALA A 7 0.21 12.30 22.33
CA ALA A 7 1.24 11.44 21.77
C ALA A 7 1.74 12.03 20.45
N ALA A 8 2.92 11.63 19.99
CA ALA A 8 3.38 11.97 18.64
C ALA A 8 2.38 11.44 17.61
N SER A 9 2.03 12.26 16.64
CA SER A 9 1.08 11.89 15.61
C SER A 9 1.51 12.41 14.25
N ASP A 10 1.19 11.66 13.19
CA ASP A 10 1.30 12.17 11.83
C ASP A 10 -0.03 12.77 11.40
N VAL A 11 0.01 13.93 10.76
CA VAL A 11 -1.16 14.42 10.05
C VAL A 11 -1.32 13.61 8.79
N TYR A 12 -2.46 13.00 8.73
CA TYR A 12 -2.82 12.11 7.66
C TYR A 12 -4.05 12.69 6.96
N LYS A 13 -4.01 12.68 5.64
CA LYS A 13 -5.12 13.09 4.81
C LYS A 13 -5.69 11.88 4.08
N ARG A 14 -6.98 11.70 4.17
CA ARG A 14 -7.75 10.91 3.21
C ARG A 14 -8.74 11.83 2.51
N GLN A 15 -8.61 11.96 1.20
CA GLN A 15 -9.55 12.70 0.39
C GLN A 15 -10.36 11.69 -0.44
N THR A 16 -11.67 11.75 -0.29
CA THR A 16 -12.62 11.01 -1.12
C THR A 16 -13.37 12.02 -1.98
N VAL A 17 -12.99 12.15 -3.25
CA VAL A 17 -13.68 13.04 -4.17
C VAL A 17 -14.15 12.24 -5.37
N ARG A 18 -15.47 12.19 -5.57
CA ARG A 18 -16.07 11.61 -6.78
C ARG A 18 -16.43 12.73 -7.75
N SER A 19 -15.52 13.12 -8.62
CA SER A 19 -15.83 14.02 -9.71
C SER A 19 -14.93 13.85 -10.91
N SER A 20 -15.49 13.98 -12.10
CA SER A 20 -14.80 13.94 -13.38
C SER A 20 -14.31 15.31 -13.88
N LYS A 21 -14.32 16.37 -13.07
CA LYS A 21 -14.02 17.75 -13.50
C LYS A 21 -12.95 18.44 -12.68
N LYS A 22 -12.28 19.42 -13.33
CA LYS A 22 -11.01 20.06 -12.96
C LYS A 22 -11.03 20.99 -11.73
N ASP A 23 -12.14 21.16 -11.03
CA ASP A 23 -12.34 22.28 -10.10
C ASP A 23 -12.48 21.81 -8.64
N LEU A 24 -11.70 20.84 -8.24
CA LEU A 24 -11.64 20.35 -6.86
C LEU A 24 -10.25 20.56 -6.31
N GLY A 25 -10.16 21.06 -5.10
CA GLY A 25 -8.89 21.28 -4.47
C GLY A 25 -8.93 21.30 -2.96
N ILE A 26 -7.83 20.87 -2.36
CA ILE A 26 -7.59 21.00 -0.94
C ILE A 26 -6.18 21.50 -0.70
N ARG A 27 -6.04 22.39 0.26
CA ARG A 27 -4.79 22.80 0.89
C ARG A 27 -4.89 22.66 2.39
N ILE A 28 -3.84 22.15 3.00
CA ILE A 28 -3.74 22.09 4.45
C ILE A 28 -2.48 22.80 4.88
N PHE A 29 -2.65 23.73 5.77
CA PHE A 29 -1.56 24.47 6.41
C PHE A 29 -1.49 24.09 7.88
N ILE A 30 -0.29 23.94 8.39
CA ILE A 30 -0.01 23.74 9.82
C ILE A 30 1.02 24.79 10.25
N ASP A 31 0.65 25.66 11.21
CA ASP A 31 1.44 26.81 11.62
C ASP A 31 1.86 27.66 10.39
N ASP A 32 0.90 27.96 9.49
CA ASP A 32 1.06 28.65 8.21
C ASP A 32 1.97 27.95 7.18
N GLU A 33 2.58 26.83 7.49
CA GLU A 33 3.31 26.00 6.53
C GLU A 33 2.34 25.18 5.67
N LEU A 34 2.44 25.28 4.35
CA LEU A 34 1.67 24.50 3.41
C LEU A 34 2.17 23.04 3.42
N VAL A 35 1.39 22.13 3.99
CA VAL A 35 1.75 20.71 4.14
C VAL A 35 1.05 19.79 3.15
N VAL A 36 -0.08 20.24 2.61
CA VAL A 36 -0.79 19.56 1.52
C VAL A 36 -1.20 20.58 0.49
N ASP A 37 -0.75 20.45 -0.75
CA ASP A 37 -1.26 21.21 -1.89
C ASP A 37 -1.74 20.26 -2.98
N GLN A 38 -3.04 20.16 -3.09
CA GLN A 38 -3.72 19.45 -4.16
C GLN A 38 -4.81 20.35 -4.77
N TRP A 39 -4.44 21.58 -5.00
CA TRP A 39 -5.27 22.57 -5.69
C TRP A 39 -5.23 22.28 -7.19
N ASN A 40 -6.36 22.01 -7.78
CA ASN A 40 -6.51 21.55 -9.18
C ASN A 40 -6.00 20.12 -9.45
N SER A 41 -5.97 19.26 -8.47
CA SER A 41 -5.63 17.85 -8.67
C SER A 41 -6.76 17.11 -9.38
N LEU A 42 -6.42 16.43 -10.49
CA LEU A 42 -7.35 15.57 -11.25
C LEU A 42 -7.49 14.18 -10.60
N ARG A 43 -6.74 13.89 -9.56
CA ARG A 43 -6.71 12.56 -8.94
C ARG A 43 -7.70 12.51 -7.78
N HIS A 44 -8.65 11.61 -7.91
CA HIS A 44 -9.78 11.48 -6.99
C HIS A 44 -9.43 10.94 -5.59
N TRP A 45 -8.27 10.32 -5.43
CA TRP A 45 -7.89 9.62 -4.21
C TRP A 45 -6.39 9.77 -3.97
N ASP A 46 -6.06 10.58 -3.02
CA ASP A 46 -4.67 10.69 -2.58
C ASP A 46 -4.65 10.66 -1.06
N SER A 47 -3.97 9.68 -0.50
CA SER A 47 -3.70 9.59 0.93
C SER A 47 -2.20 9.72 1.14
N GLY A 48 -1.80 10.64 1.95
CA GLY A 48 -0.38 10.87 2.23
C GLY A 48 -0.16 11.41 3.63
N ILE A 49 0.98 11.04 4.20
CA ILE A 49 1.49 11.67 5.43
C ILE A 49 2.17 12.97 5.00
N SER A 50 1.68 14.08 5.53
CA SER A 50 2.16 15.39 5.14
C SER A 50 3.12 16.01 6.16
N LYS A 51 2.90 15.74 7.46
CA LYS A 51 3.74 16.32 8.52
C LYS A 51 3.60 15.52 9.82
N ARG A 52 4.74 15.24 10.47
CA ARG A 52 4.78 14.68 11.82
C ARG A 52 4.52 15.77 12.86
N LEU A 53 3.56 15.55 13.73
CA LEU A 53 3.23 16.44 14.83
C LEU A 53 3.80 15.88 16.14
N LEU A 54 4.36 16.76 16.96
CA LEU A 54 4.90 16.40 18.26
C LEU A 54 3.78 16.35 19.30
N ALA A 55 3.89 15.42 20.24
CA ALA A 55 3.01 15.34 21.38
C ALA A 55 3.05 16.63 22.20
N GLU A 56 1.93 16.94 22.85
CA GLU A 56 1.76 18.07 23.79
C GLU A 56 2.04 19.46 23.19
N LYS A 57 2.22 19.56 21.88
CA LYS A 57 2.33 20.82 21.16
C LYS A 57 0.99 21.20 20.53
N PHE A 58 0.62 22.47 20.61
CA PHE A 58 -0.52 23.02 19.88
C PHE A 58 -0.08 23.44 18.49
N TYR A 59 -0.94 23.21 17.51
CA TYR A 59 -0.73 23.57 16.12
C TYR A 59 -1.95 24.29 15.59
N ASP A 60 -1.73 25.38 14.87
CA ASP A 60 -2.79 26.00 14.08
C ASP A 60 -2.99 25.25 12.77
N MET A 61 -4.20 24.77 12.54
CA MET A 61 -4.56 24.11 11.29
C MET A 61 -5.54 24.95 10.49
N ARG A 62 -5.18 25.26 9.25
CA ARG A 62 -6.04 25.88 8.28
C ARG A 62 -6.25 24.95 7.10
N ILE A 63 -7.50 24.67 6.79
CA ILE A 63 -7.90 23.83 5.67
C ILE A 63 -8.64 24.73 4.67
N GLU A 64 -8.13 24.78 3.45
CA GLU A 64 -8.78 25.43 2.32
C GLU A 64 -9.31 24.35 1.41
N TYR A 65 -10.57 24.45 1.05
CA TYR A 65 -11.26 23.48 0.22
C TYR A 65 -12.12 24.20 -0.82
N VAL A 66 -12.05 23.73 -2.05
CA VAL A 66 -12.91 24.22 -3.14
C VAL A 66 -13.61 23.06 -3.81
N GLU A 67 -14.90 23.25 -4.03
CA GLU A 67 -15.77 22.31 -4.71
C GLU A 67 -16.71 23.08 -5.63
N HIS A 68 -16.94 22.55 -6.83
CA HIS A 68 -17.87 23.12 -7.80
C HIS A 68 -18.96 22.14 -8.28
N ILE A 69 -19.12 20.97 -7.62
CA ILE A 69 -20.03 19.90 -8.04
C ILE A 69 -20.70 19.21 -6.84
N ASP A 70 -21.91 18.74 -7.05
CA ASP A 70 -22.89 18.31 -6.05
C ASP A 70 -22.51 17.19 -5.06
N TRP A 71 -21.36 16.52 -5.21
CA TRP A 71 -20.94 15.41 -4.33
C TRP A 71 -19.43 15.40 -4.15
N ALA A 72 -18.97 16.00 -3.08
CA ALA A 72 -17.59 15.86 -2.65
C ALA A 72 -17.51 15.70 -1.14
N GLU A 73 -16.62 14.82 -0.70
CA GLU A 73 -16.33 14.59 0.70
C GLU A 73 -14.82 14.78 0.91
N VAL A 74 -14.46 15.55 1.90
CA VAL A 74 -13.09 15.69 2.37
C VAL A 74 -13.00 15.20 3.80
N THR A 75 -12.21 14.18 4.01
CA THR A 75 -11.85 13.70 5.34
C THR A 75 -10.41 14.09 5.64
N VAL A 76 -10.22 14.89 6.67
CA VAL A 76 -8.92 15.23 7.22
C VAL A 76 -8.79 14.60 8.58
N GLY A 77 -7.71 13.88 8.81
CA GLY A 77 -7.48 13.19 10.08
C GLY A 77 -6.01 13.19 10.46
N TRP A 78 -5.73 12.70 11.65
CA TRP A 78 -4.39 12.42 12.13
C TRP A 78 -4.36 11.02 12.72
N LYS A 79 -3.20 10.39 12.63
CA LYS A 79 -2.95 9.07 13.18
C LYS A 79 -1.89 9.16 14.27
N LEU A 80 -2.19 8.58 15.42
CA LEU A 80 -1.16 8.39 16.45
C LEU A 80 -0.07 7.47 15.89
N ILE A 81 1.17 7.95 15.95
CA ILE A 81 2.33 7.11 15.66
C ILE A 81 2.61 6.29 16.91
N ASN A 82 2.51 5.01 16.80
CA ASN A 82 3.04 4.11 17.80
C ASN A 82 4.38 3.57 17.29
N ASP A 83 5.45 4.30 17.55
CA ASP A 83 6.82 3.93 17.15
C ASP A 83 7.23 2.56 17.74
N GLN A 84 6.53 2.08 18.78
CA GLN A 84 6.79 0.79 19.41
C GLN A 84 6.24 -0.41 18.59
N LEU A 85 5.32 -0.21 17.65
CA LEU A 85 4.75 -1.33 16.90
C LEU A 85 5.79 -2.08 16.07
N LEU A 86 6.68 -1.36 15.41
CA LEU A 86 7.77 -1.96 14.66
C LEU A 86 8.77 -2.66 15.58
N ASP A 87 9.14 -2.04 16.69
CA ASP A 87 10.07 -2.61 17.66
C ASP A 87 9.47 -3.87 18.32
N ASN A 88 8.19 -3.86 18.63
CA ASN A 88 7.47 -5.03 19.13
C ASN A 88 7.46 -6.18 18.10
N ALA A 89 7.19 -5.87 16.83
CA ALA A 89 7.22 -6.87 15.76
C ALA A 89 8.63 -7.46 15.59
N ILE A 90 9.68 -6.64 15.66
CA ILE A 90 11.09 -7.10 15.59
C ILE A 90 11.41 -7.99 16.78
N SER A 91 11.00 -7.61 17.99
CA SER A 91 11.26 -8.39 19.21
C SER A 91 10.57 -9.75 19.15
N LEU A 92 9.29 -9.80 18.75
CA LEU A 92 8.54 -11.04 18.57
C LEU A 92 9.19 -11.94 17.49
N ALA A 93 9.57 -11.34 16.37
CA ALA A 93 10.22 -12.08 15.30
C ALA A 93 11.56 -12.70 15.73
N LYS A 94 12.33 -12.01 16.58
CA LYS A 94 13.60 -12.50 17.10
C LYS A 94 13.44 -13.73 18.00
N GLU A 95 12.33 -13.82 18.72
CA GLU A 95 12.02 -14.90 19.67
C GLU A 95 11.26 -16.06 19.01
N SER A 96 10.84 -15.92 17.74
CA SER A 96 10.04 -16.91 17.02
C SER A 96 10.91 -17.85 16.19
N ASP A 97 10.51 -19.12 16.12
CA ASP A 97 11.14 -20.12 15.24
C ASP A 97 10.77 -19.89 13.77
N LEU A 98 9.57 -19.40 13.52
CA LEU A 98 9.01 -19.10 12.20
C LEU A 98 8.18 -17.81 12.29
N VAL A 99 8.33 -16.94 11.32
CA VAL A 99 7.54 -15.72 11.22
C VAL A 99 6.64 -15.78 10.00
N ILE A 100 5.34 -15.59 10.21
CA ILE A 100 4.37 -15.42 9.14
C ILE A 100 4.05 -13.93 9.05
N LEU A 101 4.48 -13.30 7.97
CA LEU A 101 4.20 -11.89 7.68
C LEU A 101 3.06 -11.80 6.68
N VAL A 102 1.97 -11.12 7.07
CA VAL A 102 0.82 -10.85 6.20
C VAL A 102 0.84 -9.39 5.82
N VAL A 103 0.97 -9.10 4.54
CA VAL A 103 1.00 -7.75 3.96
C VAL A 103 0.17 -7.70 2.68
N GLY A 104 0.03 -6.53 2.09
CA GLY A 104 -0.70 -6.37 0.83
C GLY A 104 -1.53 -5.10 0.80
N SER A 105 -2.66 -5.15 0.12
CA SER A 105 -3.57 -4.02 -0.07
C SER A 105 -4.96 -4.27 0.51
N ASN A 106 -5.80 -3.28 0.45
CA ASN A 106 -7.21 -3.33 0.83
C ASN A 106 -8.01 -2.32 0.01
N ASN A 107 -9.33 -2.30 0.16
CA ASN A 107 -10.21 -1.39 -0.57
C ASN A 107 -9.93 0.10 -0.34
N ALA A 108 -9.17 0.47 0.70
CA ALA A 108 -8.76 1.86 0.89
C ALA A 108 -7.56 2.25 0.03
N LEU A 109 -6.82 1.27 -0.49
CA LEU A 109 -5.65 1.46 -1.35
C LEU A 109 -5.96 1.20 -2.81
N GLU A 110 -6.82 0.21 -3.08
CA GLU A 110 -7.21 -0.17 -4.44
C GLU A 110 -8.66 -0.65 -4.47
N GLU A 111 -9.47 -0.07 -5.30
CA GLU A 111 -10.82 -0.53 -5.63
C GLU A 111 -11.20 -0.07 -7.03
N GLU A 112 -12.35 -0.48 -7.54
CA GLU A 112 -12.86 0.01 -8.82
C GLU A 112 -12.94 1.54 -8.83
N LEU A 113 -12.41 2.17 -9.87
CA LEU A 113 -12.23 3.62 -10.02
C LEU A 113 -11.18 4.27 -9.10
N HIS A 114 -10.42 3.47 -8.37
CA HIS A 114 -9.33 3.94 -7.51
C HIS A 114 -8.04 3.20 -7.81
N ASP A 115 -7.30 3.70 -8.79
CA ASP A 115 -6.02 3.13 -9.15
C ASP A 115 -4.92 3.58 -8.18
N ARG A 116 -4.05 2.65 -7.83
CA ARG A 116 -2.83 2.97 -7.11
C ARG A 116 -1.88 3.77 -7.99
N THR A 117 -1.11 4.65 -7.40
CA THR A 117 -0.06 5.41 -8.10
C THR A 117 1.22 4.60 -8.32
N SER A 118 1.37 3.49 -7.62
CA SER A 118 2.49 2.56 -7.71
C SER A 118 1.99 1.14 -7.48
N ILE A 119 2.60 0.18 -8.16
CA ILE A 119 2.37 -1.26 -7.93
C ILE A 119 3.19 -1.81 -6.75
N SER A 120 4.00 -0.99 -6.10
CA SER A 120 4.79 -1.41 -4.96
C SER A 120 3.93 -1.61 -3.71
N LEU A 121 4.40 -2.43 -2.79
CA LEU A 121 3.90 -2.43 -1.42
C LEU A 121 4.13 -1.05 -0.78
N LEU A 122 3.37 -0.73 0.26
CA LEU A 122 3.59 0.51 1.01
C LEU A 122 5.00 0.52 1.64
N PRO A 123 5.64 1.70 1.72
CA PRO A 123 6.97 1.82 2.32
C PRO A 123 7.08 1.22 3.71
N GLU A 124 6.03 1.32 4.53
CA GLU A 124 5.99 0.78 5.89
C GLU A 124 5.97 -0.75 5.88
N GLN A 125 5.34 -1.37 4.89
CA GLN A 125 5.33 -2.82 4.73
C GLN A 125 6.71 -3.34 4.31
N HIS A 126 7.38 -2.68 3.37
CA HIS A 126 8.76 -2.98 3.02
C HIS A 126 9.70 -2.82 4.22
N GLN A 127 9.52 -1.76 5.01
CA GLN A 127 10.29 -1.52 6.22
C GLN A 127 10.11 -2.64 7.23
N LEU A 128 8.86 -3.06 7.47
CA LEU A 128 8.53 -4.18 8.36
C LEU A 128 9.23 -5.46 7.92
N ILE A 129 9.04 -5.86 6.65
CA ILE A 129 9.63 -7.09 6.09
C ILE A 129 11.15 -7.06 6.24
N LYS A 130 11.81 -5.99 5.81
CA LYS A 130 13.27 -5.86 5.88
C LYS A 130 13.79 -5.83 7.31
N SER A 131 13.06 -5.24 8.24
CA SER A 131 13.44 -5.17 9.65
C SER A 131 13.33 -6.53 10.33
N VAL A 132 12.24 -7.25 10.07
CA VAL A 132 12.05 -8.63 10.55
C VAL A 132 13.10 -9.55 9.94
N TYR A 133 13.38 -9.44 8.64
CA TYR A 133 14.38 -10.26 7.96
C TYR A 133 15.79 -10.10 8.52
N LYS A 134 16.13 -8.96 9.12
CA LYS A 134 17.43 -8.76 9.77
C LYS A 134 17.60 -9.64 11.00
N VAL A 135 16.54 -9.94 11.72
CA VAL A 135 16.57 -10.68 13.00
C VAL A 135 16.13 -12.14 12.87
N ASN A 136 15.28 -12.44 11.88
CA ASN A 136 14.82 -13.81 11.60
C ASN A 136 14.75 -14.03 10.09
N LYS A 137 15.39 -15.08 9.59
CA LYS A 137 15.40 -15.44 8.17
C LYS A 137 14.31 -16.44 7.79
N ASN A 138 13.73 -17.10 8.78
CA ASN A 138 12.69 -18.10 8.59
C ASN A 138 11.32 -17.40 8.49
N ILE A 139 11.00 -16.90 7.29
CA ILE A 139 9.81 -16.09 7.03
C ILE A 139 8.97 -16.74 5.94
N VAL A 140 7.66 -16.81 6.18
CA VAL A 140 6.64 -16.99 5.16
C VAL A 140 5.95 -15.64 4.96
N LEU A 141 6.05 -15.09 3.77
CA LEU A 141 5.36 -13.87 3.38
C LEU A 141 4.03 -14.22 2.71
N VAL A 142 2.94 -13.73 3.27
CA VAL A 142 1.59 -13.90 2.70
C VAL A 142 1.15 -12.55 2.14
N LEU A 143 0.83 -12.53 0.85
CA LEU A 143 0.34 -11.36 0.13
C LEU A 143 -1.18 -11.43 0.03
N ILE A 144 -1.87 -10.41 0.52
CA ILE A 144 -3.32 -10.24 0.38
C ILE A 144 -3.56 -8.96 -0.42
N ASN A 145 -3.91 -9.10 -1.69
CA ASN A 145 -4.08 -7.99 -2.63
C ASN A 145 -5.01 -8.37 -3.79
N GLY A 146 -5.60 -7.39 -4.43
CA GLY A 146 -6.51 -7.59 -5.57
C GLY A 146 -5.82 -7.51 -6.93
N SER A 147 -4.62 -6.92 -6.99
CA SER A 147 -3.84 -6.72 -8.21
C SER A 147 -2.37 -7.00 -7.95
N PRO A 148 -1.55 -7.24 -8.99
CA PRO A 148 -0.13 -7.54 -8.84
C PRO A 148 0.61 -6.50 -8.01
N VAL A 149 1.50 -6.94 -7.15
CA VAL A 149 2.38 -6.09 -6.36
C VAL A 149 3.85 -6.32 -6.73
N SER A 150 4.62 -5.24 -6.76
CA SER A 150 6.07 -5.32 -6.94
C SER A 150 6.73 -5.65 -5.60
N ILE A 151 7.45 -6.76 -5.58
CA ILE A 151 8.15 -7.30 -4.42
C ILE A 151 9.53 -7.83 -4.81
N GLU A 152 10.26 -7.09 -5.63
CA GLU A 152 11.53 -7.57 -6.22
C GLU A 152 12.54 -7.97 -5.12
N TRP A 153 12.72 -7.14 -4.10
CA TRP A 153 13.61 -7.46 -3.00
C TRP A 153 13.14 -8.68 -2.20
N GLU A 154 11.83 -8.77 -1.94
CA GLU A 154 11.24 -9.88 -1.20
C GLU A 154 11.37 -11.19 -1.96
N ALA A 155 11.19 -11.17 -3.28
CA ALA A 155 11.34 -12.34 -4.14
C ALA A 155 12.76 -12.94 -4.11
N ASP A 156 13.77 -12.09 -3.94
CA ASP A 156 15.16 -12.50 -3.86
C ASP A 156 15.61 -12.94 -2.46
N ASN A 157 14.92 -12.50 -1.41
CA ASN A 157 15.39 -12.67 -0.03
C ASN A 157 14.49 -13.55 0.84
N ILE A 158 13.18 -13.55 0.62
CA ILE A 158 12.23 -14.29 1.46
C ILE A 158 12.09 -15.73 0.96
N PRO A 159 12.29 -16.73 1.83
CA PRO A 159 12.35 -18.14 1.42
C PRO A 159 11.01 -18.71 0.94
N ALA A 160 9.88 -18.18 1.39
CA ALA A 160 8.55 -18.62 0.99
C ALA A 160 7.60 -17.44 0.86
N ILE A 161 6.92 -17.34 -0.29
CA ILE A 161 5.94 -16.29 -0.58
C ILE A 161 4.65 -16.97 -1.04
N LEU A 162 3.54 -16.65 -0.40
CA LEU A 162 2.20 -17.11 -0.74
C LEU A 162 1.36 -15.93 -1.24
N GLU A 163 0.95 -15.99 -2.52
CA GLU A 163 -0.03 -15.06 -3.09
C GLU A 163 -1.44 -15.58 -2.79
N ALA A 164 -2.16 -14.90 -1.92
CA ALA A 164 -3.49 -15.30 -1.45
C ALA A 164 -4.63 -14.52 -2.11
N TRP A 165 -4.34 -13.46 -2.86
CA TRP A 165 -5.34 -12.54 -3.42
C TRP A 165 -6.27 -12.00 -2.33
N TYR A 166 -7.49 -11.59 -2.67
CA TYR A 166 -8.53 -11.31 -1.69
C TYR A 166 -9.30 -12.60 -1.38
N PRO A 167 -8.95 -13.33 -0.32
CA PRO A 167 -9.58 -14.59 -0.01
C PRO A 167 -11.00 -14.36 0.52
N GLY A 168 -11.89 -15.31 0.26
CA GLY A 168 -13.24 -15.32 0.79
C GLY A 168 -13.33 -15.70 2.26
N GLN A 169 -14.52 -16.14 2.68
CA GLN A 169 -14.84 -16.50 4.07
C GLN A 169 -13.86 -17.52 4.69
N GLU A 170 -13.44 -18.51 3.93
CA GLU A 170 -12.54 -19.59 4.39
C GLU A 170 -11.05 -19.25 4.16
N GLY A 171 -10.72 -18.02 3.80
CA GLY A 171 -9.37 -17.60 3.42
C GLY A 171 -8.31 -17.88 4.48
N GLY A 172 -8.60 -17.57 5.73
CA GLY A 172 -7.68 -17.84 6.83
C GLY A 172 -7.37 -19.33 6.98
N LYS A 173 -8.40 -20.19 6.85
CA LYS A 173 -8.22 -21.63 6.88
C LYS A 173 -7.40 -22.13 5.69
N ALA A 174 -7.70 -21.69 4.48
CA ALA A 174 -6.98 -22.09 3.26
C ALA A 174 -5.50 -21.70 3.33
N ILE A 175 -5.17 -20.49 3.82
CA ILE A 175 -3.80 -20.04 4.03
C ILE A 175 -3.09 -20.94 5.06
N ALA A 176 -3.75 -21.23 6.18
CA ALA A 176 -3.20 -22.11 7.21
C ALA A 176 -2.94 -23.51 6.68
N ASP A 177 -3.90 -24.12 6.00
CA ASP A 177 -3.78 -25.47 5.41
C ASP A 177 -2.57 -25.57 4.47
N ILE A 178 -2.26 -24.50 3.72
CA ILE A 178 -1.08 -24.45 2.86
C ILE A 178 0.20 -24.31 3.67
N ILE A 179 0.24 -23.39 4.64
CA ILE A 179 1.45 -23.12 5.43
C ILE A 179 1.84 -24.34 6.27
N PHE A 180 0.87 -25.06 6.83
CA PHE A 180 1.11 -26.24 7.65
C PHE A 180 1.18 -27.56 6.85
N GLY A 181 0.99 -27.50 5.53
CA GLY A 181 1.18 -28.63 4.64
C GLY A 181 -0.01 -29.59 4.54
N ASP A 182 -1.18 -29.21 5.05
CA ASP A 182 -2.41 -29.98 4.92
C ASP A 182 -2.95 -29.95 3.49
N HIS A 183 -2.57 -28.92 2.71
CA HIS A 183 -2.92 -28.77 1.32
C HIS A 183 -1.74 -28.25 0.49
N ASN A 184 -1.50 -28.86 -0.66
CA ASN A 184 -0.47 -28.38 -1.60
C ASN A 184 -1.09 -27.39 -2.59
N PRO A 185 -0.58 -26.14 -2.71
CA PRO A 185 -1.12 -25.19 -3.67
C PRO A 185 -0.88 -25.68 -5.10
N SER A 186 -1.92 -25.62 -5.93
CA SER A 186 -1.88 -26.11 -7.31
C SER A 186 -2.21 -25.02 -8.34
N VAL A 187 -2.50 -23.83 -7.89
CA VAL A 187 -2.88 -22.71 -8.75
C VAL A 187 -1.65 -21.92 -9.19
N LYS A 188 -1.61 -21.57 -10.46
CA LYS A 188 -0.58 -20.74 -11.06
C LYS A 188 -1.03 -19.28 -11.14
N LEU A 189 -0.09 -18.34 -11.20
CA LEU A 189 -0.42 -16.93 -11.38
C LEU A 189 -1.18 -16.71 -12.71
N PRO A 190 -2.38 -16.12 -12.67
CA PRO A 190 -3.20 -15.89 -13.86
C PRO A 190 -2.79 -14.64 -14.65
N ILE A 191 -1.80 -13.91 -14.18
CA ILE A 191 -1.30 -12.66 -14.76
C ILE A 191 0.21 -12.53 -14.57
N THR A 192 0.82 -11.62 -15.33
CA THR A 192 2.24 -11.29 -15.20
C THR A 192 2.44 -10.27 -14.07
N PHE A 193 3.38 -10.53 -13.17
CA PHE A 193 3.82 -9.57 -12.14
C PHE A 193 5.02 -8.78 -12.68
N TYR A 194 4.90 -7.47 -12.69
CA TYR A 194 5.98 -6.56 -13.07
C TYR A 194 6.96 -6.39 -11.92
N LYS A 195 8.22 -6.06 -12.23
CA LYS A 195 9.24 -5.82 -11.22
C LYS A 195 9.03 -4.52 -10.48
N ASN A 196 8.69 -3.46 -11.22
CA ASN A 196 8.55 -2.11 -10.70
C ASN A 196 7.67 -1.27 -11.64
N ASP A 197 7.40 -0.04 -11.23
CA ASP A 197 6.57 0.90 -11.99
C ASP A 197 7.21 1.28 -13.33
N GLU A 198 8.53 1.18 -13.47
CA GLU A 198 9.25 1.53 -14.70
C GLU A 198 8.94 0.58 -15.87
N GLN A 199 8.51 -0.63 -15.56
CA GLN A 199 8.04 -1.59 -16.58
C GLN A 199 6.62 -1.29 -17.08
N LEU A 200 5.88 -0.39 -16.42
CA LEU A 200 4.55 -0.01 -16.87
C LEU A 200 4.64 1.04 -17.97
N LEU A 201 3.85 0.84 -19.01
CA LEU A 201 3.64 1.88 -20.03
C LEU A 201 2.78 3.01 -19.47
N ASP A 202 2.78 4.15 -20.19
CA ASP A 202 1.87 5.25 -19.89
C ASP A 202 0.43 4.71 -19.73
N PHE A 203 -0.26 5.18 -18.71
CA PHE A 203 -1.60 4.71 -18.34
C PHE A 203 -2.59 4.80 -19.49
N TYR A 204 -2.47 5.83 -20.32
CA TYR A 204 -3.34 6.07 -21.47
C TYR A 204 -2.86 5.41 -22.77
N ASP A 205 -1.72 4.74 -22.78
CA ASP A 205 -1.26 3.96 -23.95
C ASP A 205 -1.90 2.57 -23.92
N TYR A 206 -2.95 2.38 -24.70
CA TYR A 206 -3.68 1.11 -24.81
C TYR A 206 -3.11 0.15 -25.84
N ASP A 207 -2.02 0.51 -26.52
CA ASP A 207 -1.36 -0.38 -27.48
C ASP A 207 -0.57 -1.47 -26.76
N ILE A 208 -1.19 -2.64 -26.60
CA ILE A 208 -0.57 -3.77 -25.89
C ILE A 208 0.73 -4.24 -26.54
N THR A 209 0.93 -4.00 -27.83
CA THR A 209 2.13 -4.46 -28.57
C THR A 209 3.40 -3.72 -28.17
N LYS A 210 3.27 -2.60 -27.49
CA LYS A 210 4.40 -1.79 -27.02
C LYS A 210 5.10 -2.34 -25.77
N GLY A 211 4.60 -3.41 -25.20
CA GLY A 211 5.26 -4.05 -24.06
C GLY A 211 4.33 -4.45 -22.92
N ARG A 212 3.01 -4.43 -23.13
CA ARG A 212 2.05 -4.91 -22.14
C ARG A 212 1.89 -6.42 -22.20
N THR A 213 1.48 -7.00 -21.07
CA THR A 213 1.13 -8.41 -20.90
C THR A 213 2.31 -9.38 -21.10
N TYR A 214 2.10 -10.64 -20.78
CA TYR A 214 3.08 -11.71 -20.99
C TYR A 214 3.52 -11.87 -22.46
N MET A 215 2.69 -11.43 -23.42
CA MET A 215 2.96 -11.59 -24.84
C MET A 215 3.98 -10.56 -25.38
N TYR A 216 3.96 -9.35 -24.85
CA TYR A 216 4.70 -8.22 -25.44
C TYR A 216 5.70 -7.58 -24.49
N LEU A 217 5.74 -7.98 -23.22
CA LEU A 217 6.74 -7.52 -22.25
C LEU A 217 8.13 -7.96 -22.74
N LYS A 218 9.00 -7.00 -23.06
CA LYS A 218 10.34 -7.26 -23.59
C LYS A 218 11.36 -7.63 -22.53
N GLU A 219 11.17 -7.10 -21.34
CA GLU A 219 12.03 -7.33 -20.20
C GLU A 219 11.53 -8.51 -19.38
N LYS A 220 12.43 -9.10 -18.59
CA LYS A 220 12.05 -10.16 -17.65
C LYS A 220 11.10 -9.60 -16.60
N SER A 221 9.91 -10.18 -16.51
CA SER A 221 8.96 -9.90 -15.44
C SER A 221 9.50 -10.34 -14.08
N LEU A 222 8.89 -9.88 -12.99
CA LEU A 222 9.13 -10.43 -11.65
C LEU A 222 8.69 -11.91 -11.63
N PHE A 223 7.41 -12.14 -11.89
CA PHE A 223 6.87 -13.47 -12.08
C PHE A 223 6.09 -13.53 -13.40
N PRO A 224 6.36 -14.49 -14.27
CA PRO A 224 5.62 -14.62 -15.53
C PRO A 224 4.21 -15.18 -15.29
N PHE A 225 3.33 -14.96 -16.25
CA PHE A 225 2.07 -15.69 -16.34
C PHE A 225 2.29 -17.19 -16.19
N GLY A 226 1.49 -17.85 -15.38
CA GLY A 226 1.61 -19.28 -15.13
C GLY A 226 2.69 -19.68 -14.13
N TYR A 227 3.35 -18.73 -13.46
CA TYR A 227 4.31 -19.01 -12.40
C TYR A 227 3.65 -19.58 -11.16
N GLY A 228 4.37 -20.43 -10.43
CA GLY A 228 3.96 -21.06 -9.16
C GLY A 228 4.35 -22.54 -9.10
N LEU A 229 4.08 -23.15 -7.94
CA LEU A 229 4.32 -24.59 -7.69
C LEU A 229 3.41 -25.50 -8.51
#